data_dc4d5b1bf855180eb0266a0bb3e95607
#
_entry.id   dc4d5b1bf855180eb0266a0bb3e95607
#
_cell.length_a   1.000
_cell.length_b   1.000
_cell.length_c   1.000
_cell.angle_alpha   90.00
_cell.angle_beta   90.00
_cell.angle_gamma   90.00
#
_symmetry.space_group_name_H-M   'P 1'
#
loop_
_entity.id
_entity.type
_entity.pdbx_description
1 polymer ?
#
loop_
_entity_poly.entity_id
_entity_poly.type
_entity_poly.pdbx_seq_one_letter_code
_entity_poly.pdbx_strand_id
1 'polypeptide(L)'
;MAVGSFVALGDSFTEGLDDPRADQAGYLGWADRFAEMLAARQPGLRYANLAVRGKVLRQVTEEQVPRAIAMAPDLVSLAAGGNDLLRPRGDPDALAEHFDEAVRTLLMAGCQVLIFTGFDTRFPVLRLIRGKVAAYNMHLRAIADRHQCRLVDLWSMGVLYDPCAWSADRLHLTPDGHRRVALRACEVMDVPSAADWREPWPAAAGIASSPARAWLAARRTDLRWARVHAAPWVARRVRGVSSGDGIGPKRPELLPL
;
A
#
# COMPACT_ATOMS: atom_id res chain seq x y z
N MET A 1 3.84 14.49 18.89
CA MET A 1 3.83 15.83 18.24
C MET A 1 2.58 15.95 17.41
N ALA A 2 2.01 17.15 17.30
CA ALA A 2 0.84 17.37 16.42
C ALA A 2 1.31 17.32 14.96
N VAL A 3 0.59 16.57 14.10
CA VAL A 3 0.89 16.43 12.67
C VAL A 3 0.01 17.41 11.89
N GLY A 4 0.53 18.59 11.56
CA GLY A 4 -0.22 19.62 10.80
C GLY A 4 -0.17 19.43 9.28
N SER A 5 0.68 18.53 8.79
CA SER A 5 0.84 18.25 7.36
C SER A 5 1.30 16.82 7.11
N PHE A 6 0.71 16.18 6.09
CA PHE A 6 0.98 14.79 5.72
C PHE A 6 1.15 14.64 4.21
N VAL A 7 2.21 13.96 3.78
CA VAL A 7 2.46 13.59 2.38
C VAL A 7 2.58 12.09 2.24
N ALA A 8 1.80 11.48 1.34
CA ALA A 8 1.84 10.05 1.08
C ALA A 8 2.64 9.73 -0.19
N LEU A 9 3.64 8.85 -0.07
CA LEU A 9 4.51 8.40 -1.15
C LEU A 9 4.32 6.90 -1.41
N GLY A 10 4.40 6.51 -2.67
CA GLY A 10 4.32 5.09 -3.04
C GLY A 10 3.78 4.83 -4.44
N ASP A 11 3.12 3.70 -4.56
CA ASP A 11 2.55 3.18 -5.80
C ASP A 11 1.01 3.04 -5.73
N SER A 12 0.44 2.06 -6.43
CA SER A 12 -1.01 1.80 -6.47
C SER A 12 -1.63 1.58 -5.09
N PHE A 13 -0.89 0.99 -4.15
CA PHE A 13 -1.36 0.78 -2.80
C PHE A 13 -1.65 2.10 -2.07
N THR A 14 -0.75 3.07 -2.21
CA THR A 14 -0.89 4.40 -1.60
C THR A 14 -1.79 5.33 -2.42
N GLU A 15 -1.83 5.16 -3.75
CA GLU A 15 -2.81 5.84 -4.61
C GLU A 15 -4.24 5.43 -4.26
N GLY A 16 -4.44 4.20 -3.78
CA GLY A 16 -5.73 3.69 -3.33
C GLY A 16 -6.51 2.94 -4.41
N LEU A 17 -5.81 2.25 -5.33
CA LEU A 17 -6.46 1.51 -6.42
C LEU A 17 -7.54 0.57 -5.86
N ASP A 18 -8.64 0.45 -6.62
CA ASP A 18 -9.83 -0.36 -6.31
C ASP A 18 -10.67 0.11 -5.08
N ASP A 19 -10.40 1.34 -4.58
CA ASP A 19 -11.27 2.03 -3.64
C ASP A 19 -11.87 3.29 -4.31
N PRO A 20 -12.84 3.15 -5.25
CA PRO A 20 -13.35 4.28 -6.02
C PRO A 20 -14.09 5.29 -5.13
N ARG A 21 -13.93 6.57 -5.41
CA ARG A 21 -14.72 7.64 -4.79
C ARG A 21 -16.16 7.61 -5.33
N ALA A 22 -17.12 7.83 -4.45
CA ALA A 22 -18.54 7.79 -4.84
C ALA A 22 -18.95 8.95 -5.75
N ASP A 23 -18.30 10.09 -5.62
CA ASP A 23 -18.69 11.39 -6.19
C ASP A 23 -17.62 12.02 -7.10
N GLN A 24 -16.45 11.42 -7.21
CA GLN A 24 -15.32 11.99 -7.94
C GLN A 24 -14.60 10.93 -8.80
N ALA A 25 -13.99 11.40 -9.88
CA ALA A 25 -13.06 10.54 -10.63
C ALA A 25 -11.81 10.28 -9.78
N GLY A 26 -11.47 8.99 -9.55
CA GLY A 26 -10.28 8.58 -8.82
C GLY A 26 -10.56 7.63 -7.65
N TYR A 27 -9.58 7.49 -6.79
CA TYR A 27 -9.57 6.52 -5.70
C TYR A 27 -9.39 7.23 -4.35
N LEU A 28 -10.00 6.67 -3.31
CA LEU A 28 -9.85 7.11 -1.93
C LEU A 28 -8.59 6.47 -1.29
N GLY A 29 -8.63 5.17 -1.06
CA GLY A 29 -7.51 4.42 -0.49
C GLY A 29 -7.25 4.68 0.99
N TRP A 30 -6.27 3.95 1.54
CA TRP A 30 -5.92 4.04 2.95
C TRP A 30 -5.33 5.39 3.35
N ALA A 31 -4.56 6.04 2.45
CA ALA A 31 -3.84 7.27 2.75
C ALA A 31 -4.80 8.46 2.91
N ASP A 32 -5.81 8.58 2.04
CA ASP A 32 -6.84 9.60 2.15
C ASP A 32 -7.70 9.37 3.41
N ARG A 33 -8.10 8.12 3.69
CA ARG A 33 -8.85 7.76 4.89
C ARG A 33 -8.07 8.07 6.18
N PHE A 34 -6.77 7.80 6.19
CA PHE A 34 -5.88 8.17 7.30
C PHE A 34 -5.78 9.69 7.46
N ALA A 35 -5.63 10.43 6.35
CA ALA A 35 -5.61 11.89 6.37
C ALA A 35 -6.94 12.49 6.91
N GLU A 36 -8.09 11.93 6.51
CA GLU A 36 -9.41 12.33 7.05
C GLU A 36 -9.50 12.09 8.56
N MET A 37 -8.99 10.95 9.07
CA MET A 37 -8.96 10.65 10.51
C MET A 37 -8.03 11.59 11.28
N LEU A 38 -6.88 11.95 10.69
CA LEU A 38 -5.97 12.96 11.24
C LEU A 38 -6.65 14.34 11.28
N ALA A 39 -7.29 14.78 10.18
CA ALA A 39 -7.96 16.06 10.08
C ALA A 39 -9.10 16.21 11.09
N ALA A 40 -9.83 15.12 11.37
CA ALA A 40 -10.88 15.10 12.39
C ALA A 40 -10.35 15.41 13.80
N ARG A 41 -9.04 15.19 14.05
CA ARG A 41 -8.37 15.49 15.32
C ARG A 41 -7.56 16.78 15.27
N GLN A 42 -7.16 17.17 14.10
CA GLN A 42 -6.33 18.36 13.88
C GLN A 42 -6.91 19.20 12.72
N PRO A 43 -7.84 20.10 13.02
CA PRO A 43 -8.43 20.99 12.03
C PRO A 43 -7.33 21.81 11.30
N GLY A 44 -7.44 21.87 9.97
CA GLY A 44 -6.46 22.57 9.16
C GLY A 44 -5.29 21.70 8.70
N LEU A 45 -5.36 20.37 8.91
CA LEU A 45 -4.39 19.41 8.33
C LEU A 45 -4.26 19.67 6.82
N ARG A 46 -3.02 19.81 6.36
CA ARG A 46 -2.70 19.82 4.92
C ARG A 46 -2.27 18.44 4.48
N TYR A 47 -2.74 18.02 3.33
CA TYR A 47 -2.49 16.69 2.80
C TYR A 47 -2.12 16.71 1.32
N ALA A 48 -1.14 15.88 0.93
CA ALA A 48 -0.81 15.55 -0.45
C ALA A 48 -0.64 14.04 -0.62
N ASN A 49 -0.96 13.53 -1.81
CA ASN A 49 -0.71 12.14 -2.19
C ASN A 49 0.03 12.11 -3.53
N LEU A 50 1.34 11.83 -3.47
CA LEU A 50 2.22 11.81 -4.63
C LEU A 50 2.33 10.42 -5.27
N ALA A 51 1.65 9.43 -4.70
CA ALA A 51 1.71 8.06 -5.18
C ALA A 51 1.10 7.91 -6.58
N VAL A 52 1.76 7.08 -7.40
CA VAL A 52 1.32 6.74 -8.75
C VAL A 52 1.48 5.24 -8.96
N ARG A 53 0.42 4.58 -9.43
CA ARG A 53 0.39 3.14 -9.70
C ARG A 53 1.54 2.66 -10.57
N GLY A 54 2.03 1.46 -10.28
CA GLY A 54 3.06 0.81 -11.08
C GLY A 54 4.48 1.34 -10.89
N LYS A 55 4.68 2.40 -10.10
CA LYS A 55 6.00 2.93 -9.79
C LYS A 55 6.82 1.89 -9.00
N VAL A 56 8.11 1.81 -9.32
CA VAL A 56 9.11 1.05 -8.56
C VAL A 56 9.79 1.97 -7.55
N LEU A 57 10.48 1.38 -6.57
CA LEU A 57 11.12 2.12 -5.48
C LEU A 57 12.01 3.26 -6.01
N ARG A 58 12.87 2.97 -7.01
CA ARG A 58 13.73 3.99 -7.60
C ARG A 58 12.95 5.20 -8.13
N GLN A 59 11.82 4.98 -8.81
CA GLN A 59 10.99 6.07 -9.30
C GLN A 59 10.32 6.86 -8.17
N VAL A 60 9.91 6.17 -7.09
CA VAL A 60 9.39 6.84 -5.89
C VAL A 60 10.47 7.74 -5.26
N THR A 61 11.69 7.24 -5.13
CA THR A 61 12.81 8.00 -4.54
C THR A 61 13.27 9.16 -5.42
N GLU A 62 13.33 8.98 -6.74
CA GLU A 62 13.79 10.02 -7.67
C GLU A 62 12.73 11.10 -7.96
N GLU A 63 11.44 10.73 -8.00
CA GLU A 63 10.36 11.64 -8.43
C GLU A 63 9.54 12.19 -7.25
N GLN A 64 9.22 11.37 -6.24
CA GLN A 64 8.28 11.73 -5.19
C GLN A 64 8.99 12.29 -3.95
N VAL A 65 10.12 11.71 -3.51
CA VAL A 65 10.86 12.15 -2.32
C VAL A 65 11.30 13.61 -2.42
N PRO A 66 11.93 14.09 -3.52
CA PRO A 66 12.30 15.50 -3.63
C PRO A 66 11.11 16.46 -3.56
N ARG A 67 9.98 16.06 -4.16
CA ARG A 67 8.75 16.85 -4.12
C ARG A 67 8.15 16.92 -2.71
N ALA A 68 8.17 15.81 -1.98
CA ALA A 68 7.73 15.79 -0.58
C ALA A 68 8.60 16.71 0.28
N ILE A 69 9.92 16.64 0.14
CA ILE A 69 10.88 17.51 0.87
C ILE A 69 10.61 18.98 0.57
N ALA A 70 10.38 19.34 -0.68
CA ALA A 70 10.06 20.72 -1.06
C ALA A 70 8.76 21.25 -0.42
N MET A 71 7.84 20.36 -0.04
CA MET A 71 6.60 20.72 0.68
C MET A 71 6.81 20.89 2.18
N ALA A 72 7.97 20.46 2.74
CA ALA A 72 8.32 20.48 4.15
C ALA A 72 7.18 19.99 5.08
N PRO A 73 6.68 18.73 4.92
CA PRO A 73 5.61 18.20 5.76
C PRO A 73 6.14 17.70 7.10
N ASP A 74 5.25 17.67 8.10
CA ASP A 74 5.56 17.06 9.40
C ASP A 74 5.67 15.53 9.30
N LEU A 75 4.82 14.91 8.48
CA LEU A 75 4.75 13.45 8.31
C LEU A 75 4.82 13.06 6.83
N VAL A 76 5.64 12.07 6.53
CA VAL A 76 5.68 11.40 5.23
C VAL A 76 5.44 9.91 5.43
N SER A 77 4.51 9.32 4.69
CA SER A 77 4.44 7.86 4.59
C SER A 77 5.20 7.35 3.37
N LEU A 78 5.96 6.27 3.53
CA LEU A 78 6.70 5.63 2.46
C LEU A 78 6.31 4.14 2.37
N ALA A 79 5.66 3.77 1.27
CA ALA A 79 5.24 2.41 0.96
C ALA A 79 5.61 2.07 -0.49
N ALA A 80 6.74 1.40 -0.69
CA ALA A 80 7.27 1.10 -2.01
C ALA A 80 8.12 -0.18 -2.01
N GLY A 81 8.43 -0.70 -3.20
CA GLY A 81 9.26 -1.91 -3.39
C GLY A 81 8.44 -3.15 -3.79
N GLY A 82 7.13 -3.16 -3.59
CA GLY A 82 6.27 -4.27 -3.99
C GLY A 82 6.35 -4.56 -5.50
N ASN A 83 6.32 -3.53 -6.32
CA ASN A 83 6.46 -3.65 -7.77
C ASN A 83 7.83 -4.15 -8.22
N ASP A 84 8.88 -3.89 -7.44
CA ASP A 84 10.24 -4.38 -7.68
C ASP A 84 10.33 -5.88 -7.41
N LEU A 85 9.78 -6.33 -6.26
CA LEU A 85 9.79 -7.75 -5.87
C LEU A 85 8.99 -8.63 -6.81
N LEU A 86 7.97 -8.09 -7.49
CA LEU A 86 7.23 -8.76 -8.57
C LEU A 86 8.08 -8.96 -9.83
N ARG A 87 9.24 -8.32 -9.96
CA ARG A 87 10.15 -8.52 -11.08
C ARG A 87 11.05 -9.74 -10.83
N PRO A 88 11.43 -10.50 -11.89
CA PRO A 88 12.28 -11.69 -11.72
C PRO A 88 13.61 -11.39 -10.99
N ARG A 89 14.20 -10.22 -11.26
CA ARG A 89 15.47 -9.77 -10.66
C ARG A 89 15.29 -8.89 -9.42
N GLY A 90 14.08 -8.78 -8.84
CA GLY A 90 13.85 -8.04 -7.61
C GLY A 90 14.66 -8.65 -6.47
N ASP A 91 15.64 -7.92 -5.97
CA ASP A 91 16.52 -8.30 -4.88
C ASP A 91 16.10 -7.55 -3.61
N PRO A 92 15.67 -8.25 -2.54
CA PRO A 92 15.25 -7.62 -1.30
C PRO A 92 16.35 -6.83 -0.61
N ASP A 93 17.61 -7.28 -0.67
CA ASP A 93 18.74 -6.65 0.02
C ASP A 93 19.08 -5.30 -0.65
N ALA A 94 19.26 -5.30 -1.96
CA ALA A 94 19.51 -4.08 -2.73
C ALA A 94 18.34 -3.07 -2.63
N LEU A 95 17.10 -3.56 -2.58
CA LEU A 95 15.93 -2.68 -2.37
C LEU A 95 15.93 -2.07 -0.97
N ALA A 96 16.37 -2.82 0.04
CA ALA A 96 16.43 -2.33 1.40
C ALA A 96 17.46 -1.20 1.56
N GLU A 97 18.62 -1.30 0.91
CA GLU A 97 19.63 -0.24 0.88
C GLU A 97 19.07 1.07 0.30
N HIS A 98 18.38 0.97 -0.85
CA HIS A 98 17.72 2.11 -1.48
C HIS A 98 16.61 2.71 -0.61
N PHE A 99 15.85 1.86 0.08
CA PHE A 99 14.78 2.30 0.98
C PHE A 99 15.36 3.01 2.22
N ASP A 100 16.44 2.48 2.79
CA ASP A 100 17.13 3.07 3.93
C ASP A 100 17.66 4.49 3.60
N GLU A 101 18.22 4.65 2.40
CA GLU A 101 18.69 5.95 1.92
C GLU A 101 17.55 6.97 1.77
N ALA A 102 16.40 6.54 1.24
CA ALA A 102 15.22 7.39 1.14
C ALA A 102 14.70 7.82 2.52
N VAL A 103 14.64 6.88 3.48
CA VAL A 103 14.26 7.18 4.87
C VAL A 103 15.20 8.20 5.50
N ARG A 104 16.51 7.98 5.39
CA ARG A 104 17.51 8.93 5.91
C ARG A 104 17.35 10.33 5.30
N THR A 105 17.13 10.40 3.98
CA THR A 105 16.95 11.67 3.26
C THR A 105 15.72 12.43 3.77
N LEU A 106 14.60 11.75 4.00
CA LEU A 106 13.37 12.35 4.54
C LEU A 106 13.57 12.83 5.99
N LEU A 107 14.24 12.02 6.83
CA LEU A 107 14.54 12.38 8.23
C LEU A 107 15.48 13.57 8.32
N MET A 108 16.50 13.63 7.47
CA MET A 108 17.43 14.78 7.40
C MET A 108 16.73 16.07 6.96
N ALA A 109 15.65 15.96 6.20
CA ALA A 109 14.80 17.09 5.83
C ALA A 109 13.81 17.49 6.95
N GLY A 110 13.86 16.84 8.12
CA GLY A 110 13.01 17.16 9.27
C GLY A 110 11.64 16.47 9.29
N CYS A 111 11.37 15.57 8.35
CA CYS A 111 10.10 14.85 8.31
C CYS A 111 10.08 13.68 9.31
N GLN A 112 8.93 13.42 9.94
CA GLN A 112 8.66 12.10 10.52
C GLN A 112 8.34 11.11 9.39
N VAL A 113 8.80 9.85 9.51
CA VAL A 113 8.56 8.84 8.48
C VAL A 113 7.70 7.70 9.03
N LEU A 114 6.60 7.40 8.32
CA LEU A 114 5.74 6.23 8.55
C LEU A 114 6.03 5.18 7.49
N ILE A 115 6.63 4.07 7.90
CA ILE A 115 7.04 2.97 7.02
C ILE A 115 5.93 1.90 6.97
N PHE A 116 5.77 1.25 5.82
CA PHE A 116 4.86 0.12 5.64
C PHE A 116 5.62 -1.12 5.19
N THR A 117 5.36 -2.27 5.82
CA THR A 117 5.82 -3.57 5.29
C THR A 117 4.95 -4.03 4.12
N GLY A 118 5.45 -4.99 3.33
CA GLY A 118 4.62 -5.70 2.35
C GLY A 118 3.66 -6.70 3.03
N PHE A 119 2.61 -7.06 2.31
CA PHE A 119 1.60 -8.05 2.74
C PHE A 119 2.14 -9.49 2.75
N ASP A 120 1.56 -10.35 3.58
CA ASP A 120 1.77 -11.80 3.45
C ASP A 120 1.03 -12.34 2.22
N THR A 121 1.76 -12.54 1.15
CA THR A 121 1.26 -12.93 -0.17
C THR A 121 0.83 -14.39 -0.20
N ARG A 122 -0.42 -14.68 0.16
CA ARG A 122 -0.98 -16.05 0.28
C ARG A 122 -1.66 -16.56 -0.98
N PHE A 123 -1.97 -15.71 -1.94
CA PHE A 123 -2.54 -16.15 -3.22
C PHE A 123 -1.54 -16.99 -4.04
N PRO A 124 -2.00 -18.03 -4.76
CA PRO A 124 -1.12 -19.02 -5.40
C PRO A 124 0.01 -18.41 -6.24
N VAL A 125 -0.30 -17.41 -7.08
CA VAL A 125 0.69 -16.76 -7.95
C VAL A 125 1.67 -15.89 -7.15
N LEU A 126 1.18 -15.16 -6.15
CA LEU A 126 2.00 -14.27 -5.32
C LEU A 126 2.82 -15.04 -4.28
N ARG A 127 2.47 -16.30 -3.98
CA ARG A 127 3.29 -17.16 -3.09
C ARG A 127 4.71 -17.38 -3.60
N LEU A 128 4.94 -17.28 -4.90
CA LEU A 128 6.27 -17.40 -5.49
C LEU A 128 7.25 -16.31 -5.01
N ILE A 129 6.74 -15.13 -4.70
CA ILE A 129 7.55 -14.01 -4.20
C ILE A 129 7.49 -13.86 -2.67
N ARG A 130 6.71 -14.71 -1.98
CA ARG A 130 6.50 -14.59 -0.52
C ARG A 130 7.81 -14.55 0.27
N GLY A 131 8.81 -15.37 -0.12
CA GLY A 131 10.13 -15.35 0.51
C GLY A 131 10.87 -14.02 0.33
N LYS A 132 10.81 -13.44 -0.86
CA LYS A 132 11.38 -12.11 -1.13
C LYS A 132 10.69 -11.01 -0.32
N VAL A 133 9.36 -11.05 -0.24
CA VAL A 133 8.59 -10.09 0.56
C VAL A 133 8.93 -10.24 2.04
N ALA A 134 9.06 -11.46 2.56
CA ALA A 134 9.45 -11.71 3.95
C ALA A 134 10.85 -11.16 4.25
N ALA A 135 11.83 -11.41 3.38
CA ALA A 135 13.19 -10.87 3.53
C ALA A 135 13.17 -9.33 3.52
N TYR A 136 12.50 -8.73 2.54
CA TYR A 136 12.36 -7.28 2.48
C TYR A 136 11.70 -6.70 3.73
N ASN A 137 10.64 -7.33 4.24
CA ASN A 137 9.96 -6.90 5.47
C ASN A 137 10.88 -6.98 6.71
N MET A 138 11.79 -7.95 6.78
CA MET A 138 12.80 -8.00 7.84
C MET A 138 13.72 -6.77 7.81
N HIS A 139 14.15 -6.37 6.61
CA HIS A 139 14.93 -5.14 6.44
C HIS A 139 14.14 -3.89 6.80
N LEU A 140 12.87 -3.77 6.35
CA LEU A 140 12.03 -2.61 6.68
C LEU A 140 11.82 -2.46 8.18
N ARG A 141 11.66 -3.57 8.92
CA ARG A 141 11.60 -3.55 10.39
C ARG A 141 12.92 -3.08 11.01
N ALA A 142 14.06 -3.59 10.52
CA ALA A 142 15.38 -3.18 10.98
C ALA A 142 15.68 -1.69 10.68
N ILE A 143 15.23 -1.18 9.52
CA ILE A 143 15.32 0.22 9.15
C ILE A 143 14.46 1.08 10.08
N ALA A 144 13.21 0.67 10.33
CA ALA A 144 12.31 1.38 11.22
C ALA A 144 12.88 1.46 12.66
N ASP A 145 13.44 0.36 13.16
CA ASP A 145 14.07 0.29 14.48
C ASP A 145 15.31 1.19 14.55
N ARG A 146 16.23 1.09 13.58
CA ARG A 146 17.46 1.87 13.49
C ARG A 146 17.20 3.38 13.49
N HIS A 147 16.19 3.80 12.75
CA HIS A 147 15.86 5.22 12.59
C HIS A 147 14.72 5.69 13.50
N GLN A 148 14.22 4.82 14.39
CA GLN A 148 13.09 5.09 15.28
C GLN A 148 11.85 5.60 14.55
N CYS A 149 11.62 5.07 13.34
CA CYS A 149 10.44 5.36 12.53
C CYS A 149 9.24 4.54 13.02
N ARG A 150 8.04 5.10 12.84
CA ARG A 150 6.79 4.36 13.04
C ARG A 150 6.60 3.36 11.89
N LEU A 151 6.13 2.14 12.22
CA LEU A 151 5.98 1.05 11.25
C LEU A 151 4.55 0.49 11.26
N VAL A 152 3.88 0.55 10.13
CA VAL A 152 2.64 -0.18 9.87
C VAL A 152 3.00 -1.56 9.33
N ASP A 153 2.97 -2.56 10.19
CA ASP A 153 3.32 -3.93 9.82
C ASP A 153 2.11 -4.66 9.19
N LEU A 154 2.00 -4.56 7.86
CA LEU A 154 0.93 -5.19 7.08
C LEU A 154 1.06 -6.72 7.06
N TRP A 155 2.27 -7.26 7.20
CA TRP A 155 2.51 -8.69 7.24
C TRP A 155 1.81 -9.35 8.44
N SER A 156 1.76 -8.66 9.58
CA SER A 156 1.13 -9.17 10.80
C SER A 156 -0.39 -8.98 10.85
N MET A 157 -0.98 -8.24 9.89
CA MET A 157 -2.42 -8.00 9.85
C MET A 157 -3.19 -9.23 9.34
N GLY A 158 -3.55 -10.14 10.27
CA GLY A 158 -4.26 -11.40 9.95
C GLY A 158 -5.57 -11.19 9.19
N VAL A 159 -6.24 -10.06 9.37
CA VAL A 159 -7.47 -9.71 8.63
C VAL A 159 -7.23 -9.56 7.12
N LEU A 160 -6.00 -9.25 6.69
CA LEU A 160 -5.64 -9.18 5.28
C LEU A 160 -5.36 -10.55 4.64
N TYR A 161 -5.43 -11.64 5.42
CA TYR A 161 -5.35 -13.00 4.87
C TYR A 161 -6.67 -13.45 4.25
N ASP A 162 -7.75 -12.79 4.62
CA ASP A 162 -9.08 -13.09 4.08
C ASP A 162 -9.22 -12.55 2.66
N PRO A 163 -9.77 -13.35 1.71
CA PRO A 163 -10.06 -12.88 0.36
C PRO A 163 -10.94 -11.63 0.28
N CYS A 164 -11.79 -11.37 1.28
CA CYS A 164 -12.63 -10.17 1.34
C CYS A 164 -11.82 -8.86 1.44
N ALA A 165 -10.56 -8.92 1.88
CA ALA A 165 -9.67 -7.77 1.89
C ALA A 165 -9.23 -7.34 0.49
N TRP A 166 -9.36 -8.21 -0.52
CA TRP A 166 -8.76 -8.07 -1.83
C TRP A 166 -9.80 -7.92 -2.93
N SER A 167 -9.53 -7.06 -3.87
CA SER A 167 -10.35 -6.89 -5.06
C SER A 167 -10.28 -8.10 -6.00
N ALA A 168 -11.04 -8.05 -7.09
CA ALA A 168 -11.11 -9.15 -8.05
C ALA A 168 -9.75 -9.48 -8.68
N ASP A 169 -8.81 -8.54 -8.72
CA ASP A 169 -7.46 -8.74 -9.26
C ASP A 169 -6.50 -9.42 -8.28
N ARG A 170 -6.90 -9.60 -7.00
CA ARG A 170 -6.12 -10.24 -5.93
C ARG A 170 -4.77 -9.56 -5.64
N LEU A 171 -4.63 -8.33 -6.06
CA LEU A 171 -3.41 -7.52 -5.89
C LEU A 171 -3.69 -6.24 -5.12
N HIS A 172 -4.82 -5.60 -5.38
CA HIS A 172 -5.24 -4.38 -4.71
C HIS A 172 -6.30 -4.65 -3.65
N LEU A 173 -6.36 -3.79 -2.64
CA LEU A 173 -7.32 -3.92 -1.55
C LEU A 173 -8.72 -3.47 -1.97
N THR A 174 -9.73 -4.07 -1.35
CA THR A 174 -11.10 -3.54 -1.38
C THR A 174 -11.21 -2.25 -0.55
N PRO A 175 -12.30 -1.47 -0.70
CA PRO A 175 -12.55 -0.29 0.15
C PRO A 175 -12.43 -0.59 1.65
N ASP A 176 -12.95 -1.75 2.12
CA ASP A 176 -12.84 -2.13 3.53
C ASP A 176 -11.42 -2.61 3.89
N GLY A 177 -10.69 -3.24 2.96
CA GLY A 177 -9.27 -3.54 3.12
C GLY A 177 -8.45 -2.27 3.34
N HIS A 178 -8.67 -1.25 2.51
CA HIS A 178 -8.04 0.07 2.67
C HIS A 178 -8.43 0.75 3.98
N ARG A 179 -9.70 0.68 4.39
CA ARG A 179 -10.17 1.21 5.67
C ARG A 179 -9.42 0.58 6.85
N ARG A 180 -9.24 -0.74 6.85
CA ARG A 180 -8.52 -1.46 7.91
C ARG A 180 -7.04 -1.06 7.98
N VAL A 181 -6.39 -0.85 6.84
CA VAL A 181 -5.01 -0.33 6.80
C VAL A 181 -4.94 1.09 7.38
N ALA A 182 -5.88 1.96 7.04
CA ALA A 182 -5.96 3.31 7.61
C ALA A 182 -6.13 3.28 9.13
N LEU A 183 -7.00 2.42 9.66
CA LEU A 183 -7.19 2.22 11.11
C LEU A 183 -5.91 1.71 11.78
N ARG A 184 -5.17 0.81 11.14
CA ARG A 184 -3.87 0.35 11.65
C ARG A 184 -2.84 1.47 11.65
N ALA A 185 -2.82 2.32 10.63
CA ALA A 185 -1.96 3.50 10.61
C ALA A 185 -2.31 4.48 11.74
N CYS A 186 -3.61 4.69 12.01
CA CYS A 186 -4.07 5.47 13.17
C CYS A 186 -3.55 4.89 14.50
N GLU A 187 -3.67 3.58 14.70
CA GLU A 187 -3.18 2.92 15.92
C GLU A 187 -1.67 3.12 16.08
N VAL A 188 -0.87 2.95 15.02
CA VAL A 188 0.58 3.14 15.02
C VAL A 188 0.98 4.59 15.30
N MET A 189 0.17 5.54 14.85
CA MET A 189 0.40 6.98 15.03
C MET A 189 -0.30 7.55 16.27
N ASP A 190 -0.82 6.70 17.15
CA ASP A 190 -1.55 7.08 18.37
C ASP A 190 -2.75 8.01 18.09
N VAL A 191 -3.40 7.85 16.92
CA VAL A 191 -4.62 8.56 16.53
C VAL A 191 -5.84 7.74 16.99
N PRO A 192 -6.64 8.24 17.94
CA PRO A 192 -7.79 7.51 18.44
C PRO A 192 -8.83 7.23 17.34
N SER A 193 -9.33 6.01 17.28
CA SER A 193 -10.43 5.58 16.42
C SER A 193 -11.44 4.76 17.22
N ALA A 194 -12.72 4.91 16.91
CA ALA A 194 -13.78 4.09 17.51
C ALA A 194 -13.89 2.70 16.85
N ALA A 195 -13.35 2.52 15.67
CA ALA A 195 -13.38 1.24 14.93
C ALA A 195 -12.07 0.46 15.12
N ASP A 196 -12.18 -0.86 15.18
CA ASP A 196 -11.02 -1.77 15.26
C ASP A 196 -10.76 -2.41 13.90
N TRP A 197 -9.52 -2.31 13.41
CA TRP A 197 -9.11 -2.96 12.18
C TRP A 197 -9.10 -4.50 12.27
N ARG A 198 -9.12 -5.06 13.51
CA ARG A 198 -9.12 -6.51 13.80
C ARG A 198 -10.49 -7.14 13.70
N GLU A 199 -11.56 -6.36 13.56
CA GLU A 199 -12.91 -6.90 13.45
C GLU A 199 -12.98 -8.04 12.43
N PRO A 200 -13.56 -9.20 12.77
CA PRO A 200 -13.71 -10.30 11.83
C PRO A 200 -14.48 -9.86 10.58
N TRP A 201 -14.15 -10.44 9.44
CA TRP A 201 -14.98 -10.28 8.25
C TRP A 201 -16.35 -10.94 8.46
N PRO A 202 -17.43 -10.39 7.89
CA PRO A 202 -18.73 -11.05 7.91
C PRO A 202 -18.58 -12.48 7.37
N ALA A 203 -19.17 -13.46 8.07
CA ALA A 203 -19.16 -14.84 7.62
C ALA A 203 -19.75 -14.91 6.22
N ALA A 204 -19.01 -15.46 5.24
CA ALA A 204 -19.56 -15.72 3.92
C ALA A 204 -20.74 -16.66 4.08
N ALA A 205 -21.92 -16.27 3.58
CA ALA A 205 -23.08 -17.14 3.53
C ALA A 205 -22.76 -18.32 2.58
N GLY A 206 -22.17 -19.39 3.15
CA GLY A 206 -21.69 -20.54 2.39
C GLY A 206 -22.86 -21.41 1.96
N ILE A 207 -23.09 -21.53 0.66
CA ILE A 207 -23.84 -22.66 0.10
C ILE A 207 -22.92 -23.87 0.20
N ALA A 208 -23.29 -24.85 1.01
CA ALA A 208 -22.56 -26.10 1.16
C ALA A 208 -22.46 -26.80 -0.22
N SER A 209 -21.30 -26.73 -0.84
CA SER A 209 -20.99 -27.44 -2.08
C SER A 209 -20.11 -28.65 -1.78
N SER A 210 -20.27 -29.73 -2.58
CA SER A 210 -19.36 -30.88 -2.43
C SER A 210 -17.91 -30.45 -2.66
N PRO A 211 -16.91 -31.04 -1.99
CA PRO A 211 -15.49 -30.67 -2.11
C PRO A 211 -15.01 -30.64 -3.58
N ALA A 212 -15.47 -31.58 -4.40
CA ALA A 212 -15.13 -31.64 -5.83
C ALA A 212 -15.70 -30.46 -6.62
N ARG A 213 -16.94 -30.05 -6.35
CA ARG A 213 -17.56 -28.88 -6.99
C ARG A 213 -16.89 -27.59 -6.56
N ALA A 214 -16.56 -27.46 -5.27
CA ALA A 214 -15.82 -26.33 -4.73
C ALA A 214 -14.43 -26.21 -5.38
N TRP A 215 -13.71 -27.32 -5.55
CA TRP A 215 -12.40 -27.36 -6.21
C TRP A 215 -12.50 -26.94 -7.69
N LEU A 216 -13.47 -27.48 -8.45
CA LEU A 216 -13.68 -27.11 -9.85
C LEU A 216 -14.06 -25.63 -10.00
N ALA A 217 -14.90 -25.10 -9.12
CA ALA A 217 -15.28 -23.69 -9.11
C ALA A 217 -14.06 -22.80 -8.85
N ALA A 218 -13.23 -23.14 -7.86
CA ALA A 218 -11.98 -22.44 -7.57
C ALA A 218 -11.03 -22.42 -8.78
N ARG A 219 -10.84 -23.56 -9.47
CA ARG A 219 -10.00 -23.64 -10.68
C ARG A 219 -10.53 -22.80 -11.84
N ARG A 220 -11.83 -22.79 -12.06
CA ARG A 220 -12.45 -21.91 -13.08
C ARG A 220 -12.23 -20.43 -12.75
N THR A 221 -12.38 -20.08 -11.49
CA THR A 221 -12.12 -18.71 -11.01
C THR A 221 -10.66 -18.34 -11.20
N ASP A 222 -9.72 -19.23 -10.90
CA ASP A 222 -8.28 -19.01 -11.10
C ASP A 222 -7.92 -18.82 -12.57
N LEU A 223 -8.48 -19.64 -13.48
CA LEU A 223 -8.27 -19.52 -14.92
C LEU A 223 -8.83 -18.22 -15.46
N ARG A 224 -10.04 -17.84 -15.04
CA ARG A 224 -10.63 -16.54 -15.41
C ARG A 224 -9.77 -15.39 -14.92
N TRP A 225 -9.33 -15.43 -13.67
CA TRP A 225 -8.44 -14.43 -13.09
C TRP A 225 -7.12 -14.32 -13.88
N ALA A 226 -6.51 -15.46 -14.21
CA ALA A 226 -5.27 -15.46 -14.98
C ALA A 226 -5.43 -14.79 -16.35
N ARG A 227 -6.56 -15.04 -17.04
CA ARG A 227 -6.84 -14.42 -18.35
C ARG A 227 -7.15 -12.92 -18.26
N VAL A 228 -7.91 -12.52 -17.24
CA VAL A 228 -8.44 -11.14 -17.13
C VAL A 228 -7.43 -10.20 -16.49
N HIS A 229 -6.65 -10.67 -15.51
CA HIS A 229 -5.76 -9.84 -14.72
C HIS A 229 -4.27 -10.17 -14.95
N ALA A 230 -3.86 -11.44 -14.82
CA ALA A 230 -2.45 -11.80 -14.89
C ALA A 230 -1.87 -11.66 -16.31
N ALA A 231 -2.56 -12.13 -17.34
CA ALA A 231 -2.05 -12.09 -18.72
C ALA A 231 -1.87 -10.65 -19.25
N PRO A 232 -2.82 -9.71 -19.08
CA PRO A 232 -2.62 -8.31 -19.46
C PRO A 232 -1.49 -7.64 -18.66
N TRP A 233 -1.36 -7.97 -17.37
CA TRP A 233 -0.27 -7.46 -16.54
C TRP A 233 1.10 -7.93 -17.05
N VAL A 234 1.26 -9.23 -17.34
CA VAL A 234 2.49 -9.79 -17.92
C VAL A 234 2.77 -9.15 -19.28
N ALA A 235 1.77 -9.01 -20.14
CA ALA A 235 1.93 -8.40 -21.45
C ALA A 235 2.43 -6.95 -21.38
N ARG A 236 1.91 -6.14 -20.45
CA ARG A 236 2.43 -4.79 -20.20
C ARG A 236 3.89 -4.83 -19.74
N ARG A 237 4.24 -5.73 -18.81
CA ARG A 237 5.61 -5.91 -18.32
C ARG A 237 6.59 -6.24 -19.42
N VAL A 238 6.24 -7.16 -20.32
CA VAL A 238 7.08 -7.56 -21.46
C VAL A 238 7.30 -6.38 -22.42
N ARG A 239 6.29 -5.52 -22.57
CA ARG A 239 6.38 -4.30 -23.41
C ARG A 239 7.09 -3.12 -22.72
N GLY A 240 7.50 -3.27 -21.46
CA GLY A 240 8.12 -2.18 -20.69
C GLY A 240 7.17 -1.05 -20.31
N VAL A 241 5.84 -1.27 -20.43
CA VAL A 241 4.82 -0.26 -20.13
C VAL A 241 4.30 -0.43 -18.71
N SER A 242 4.23 0.67 -17.96
CA SER A 242 3.60 0.72 -16.62
C SER A 242 2.14 1.15 -16.72
N SER A 243 1.32 0.69 -15.78
CA SER A 243 -0.06 1.18 -15.64
C SER A 243 -0.13 2.64 -15.19
N GLY A 244 0.98 3.19 -14.73
CA GLY A 244 1.12 4.58 -14.30
C GLY A 244 1.73 5.52 -15.35
N ASP A 245 2.06 5.01 -16.54
CA ASP A 245 2.65 5.86 -17.58
C ASP A 245 1.64 6.92 -18.04
N GLY A 246 2.07 8.19 -18.01
CA GLY A 246 1.23 9.33 -18.34
C GLY A 246 0.21 9.72 -17.25
N ILE A 247 0.23 9.06 -16.09
CA ILE A 247 -0.64 9.39 -14.95
C ILE A 247 0.14 10.24 -13.94
N GLY A 248 -0.46 11.36 -13.53
CA GLY A 248 0.04 12.18 -12.42
C GLY A 248 -0.53 11.74 -11.08
N PRO A 249 0.05 12.23 -9.96
CA PRO A 249 -0.48 12.00 -8.63
C PRO A 249 -1.87 12.60 -8.47
N LYS A 250 -2.74 11.92 -7.72
CA LYS A 250 -4.14 12.34 -7.52
C LYS A 250 -4.28 13.63 -6.70
N ARG A 251 -3.30 13.93 -5.83
CA ARG A 251 -3.27 15.13 -4.99
C ARG A 251 -1.84 15.66 -4.92
N PRO A 252 -1.40 16.38 -5.99
CA PRO A 252 0.00 16.75 -6.18
C PRO A 252 0.49 17.89 -5.29
N GLU A 253 -0.40 18.59 -4.60
CA GLU A 253 -0.11 19.77 -3.78
C GLU A 253 -0.51 19.54 -2.33
N LEU A 254 0.25 20.15 -1.39
CA LEU A 254 -0.01 20.08 0.04
C LEU A 254 -1.06 21.14 0.42
N LEU A 255 -2.33 20.80 0.26
CA LEU A 255 -3.47 21.68 0.49
C LEU A 255 -4.30 21.23 1.70
N PRO A 256 -5.08 22.13 2.34
CA PRO A 256 -6.02 21.75 3.38
C PRO A 256 -6.96 20.63 2.92
N LEU A 257 -7.31 19.73 3.84
CA LEU A 257 -8.20 18.60 3.57
C LEU A 257 -9.66 19.01 3.70
#